data_401b5f0e1aa06d753cedc6014811d4ea
#
_entry.id   401b5f0e1aa06d753cedc6014811d4ea
#
_cell.length_a   1.000
_cell.length_b   1.000
_cell.length_c   1.000
_cell.angle_alpha   90.00
_cell.angle_beta   90.00
_cell.angle_gamma   90.00
#
_symmetry.space_group_name_H-M   'P 1'
#
loop_
_entity.id
_entity.type
_entity.pdbx_description
1 polymer ?
#
loop_
_entity_poly.entity_id
_entity_poly.type
_entity_poly.pdbx_seq_one_letter_code
_entity_poly.pdbx_strand_id
1 'polypeptide(L)'
;MAIALGGTKLSAGINVTPLIDVVMVLLIIFMVLPSKTVGLDSELPQPAPDNAPAIPNPQNLVLSIHKDGSIDINTQAISLDQLGARLKTLFAGRPDGVLFINGSRELHFADVATVIDTARGAGVDRVGILTDRNMENK
;
A
#
# COMPACT_ATOMS: atom_id res chain seq x y z
N MET A 1 49.55 58.84 33.54
CA MET A 1 49.34 58.27 32.21
C MET A 1 48.26 57.17 32.31
N ALA A 2 47.06 57.47 31.92
CA ALA A 2 46.02 56.44 31.86
C ALA A 2 45.92 55.89 30.44
N ILE A 3 46.29 54.64 30.26
CA ILE A 3 46.13 53.94 29.00
C ILE A 3 44.69 53.45 28.99
N ALA A 4 43.83 54.12 28.26
CA ALA A 4 42.49 53.61 27.98
C ALA A 4 42.64 52.45 26.97
N LEU A 5 42.59 51.21 27.52
CA LEU A 5 42.34 50.04 26.71
C LEU A 5 40.87 50.10 26.22
N GLY A 6 40.71 50.63 25.00
CA GLY A 6 39.48 50.57 24.28
C GLY A 6 39.10 49.13 24.06
N GLY A 7 38.18 48.65 24.91
CA GLY A 7 37.56 47.37 24.70
C GLY A 7 36.79 47.38 23.38
N THR A 8 37.41 46.88 22.31
CA THR A 8 36.66 46.53 21.12
C THR A 8 35.72 45.40 21.46
N LYS A 9 34.47 45.75 21.71
CA LYS A 9 33.41 44.76 21.72
C LYS A 9 33.37 44.15 20.34
N LEU A 10 34.03 43.00 20.19
CA LEU A 10 33.81 42.14 19.04
C LEU A 10 32.37 41.67 19.12
N SER A 11 31.49 42.48 18.62
CA SER A 11 30.13 42.05 18.34
C SER A 11 30.22 41.10 17.15
N ALA A 12 30.54 39.84 17.47
CA ALA A 12 30.45 38.78 16.49
C ALA A 12 28.95 38.56 16.21
N GLY A 13 28.37 39.48 15.47
CA GLY A 13 27.06 39.25 14.87
C GLY A 13 27.19 38.08 13.93
N ILE A 14 26.74 36.91 14.38
CA ILE A 14 26.66 35.74 13.51
C ILE A 14 25.73 36.10 12.37
N ASN A 15 26.28 36.21 11.17
CA ASN A 15 25.48 36.48 9.98
C ASN A 15 24.73 35.19 9.65
N VAL A 16 23.44 35.14 9.99
CA VAL A 16 22.56 33.98 9.76
C VAL A 16 22.01 33.91 8.32
N THR A 17 22.32 34.88 7.49
CA THR A 17 21.85 34.93 6.09
C THR A 17 22.23 33.68 5.28
N PRO A 18 23.47 33.15 5.33
CA PRO A 18 23.83 31.92 4.65
C PRO A 18 23.06 30.68 5.18
N LEU A 19 22.73 30.68 6.47
CA LEU A 19 21.98 29.59 7.09
C LEU A 19 20.52 29.60 6.62
N ILE A 20 19.90 30.78 6.55
CA ILE A 20 18.53 30.94 6.06
C ILE A 20 18.43 30.52 4.58
N ASP A 21 19.41 30.85 3.77
CA ASP A 21 19.46 30.49 2.37
C ASP A 21 19.46 28.96 2.17
N VAL A 22 20.32 28.26 2.91
CA VAL A 22 20.38 26.79 2.88
C VAL A 22 19.04 26.18 3.30
N VAL A 23 18.42 26.67 4.37
CA VAL A 23 17.13 26.18 4.84
C VAL A 23 16.04 26.43 3.81
N MET A 24 16.04 27.63 3.17
CA MET A 24 15.07 27.97 2.14
C MET A 24 15.21 27.04 0.93
N VAL A 25 16.43 26.79 0.48
CA VAL A 25 16.70 25.87 -0.64
C VAL A 25 16.24 24.46 -0.31
N LEU A 26 16.49 23.97 0.90
CA LEU A 26 16.00 22.67 1.35
C LEU A 26 14.49 22.59 1.35
N LEU A 27 13.79 23.61 1.82
CA LEU A 27 12.33 23.67 1.79
C LEU A 27 11.78 23.61 0.36
N ILE A 28 12.40 24.33 -0.57
CA ILE A 28 12.01 24.31 -1.99
C ILE A 28 12.24 22.91 -2.58
N ILE A 29 13.38 22.28 -2.27
CA ILE A 29 13.67 20.92 -2.74
C ILE A 29 12.61 19.94 -2.22
N PHE A 30 12.25 20.01 -0.94
CA PHE A 30 11.20 19.15 -0.38
C PHE A 30 9.81 19.45 -0.98
N MET A 31 9.53 20.67 -1.37
CA MET A 31 8.29 21.04 -2.04
C MET A 31 8.23 20.55 -3.49
N VAL A 32 9.36 20.57 -4.19
CA VAL A 32 9.47 20.15 -5.60
C VAL A 32 9.66 18.66 -5.75
N LEU A 33 10.25 17.99 -4.74
CA LEU A 33 10.33 16.53 -4.74
C LEU A 33 8.90 15.99 -4.74
N PRO A 34 8.41 15.42 -5.87
CA PRO A 34 7.16 14.70 -5.84
C PRO A 34 7.37 13.57 -4.86
N SER A 35 6.72 13.61 -3.72
CA SER A 35 6.55 12.43 -2.90
C SER A 35 5.80 11.44 -3.77
N LYS A 36 6.55 10.65 -4.53
CA LYS A 36 6.02 9.42 -5.06
C LYS A 36 5.77 8.56 -3.83
N THR A 37 4.68 8.86 -3.16
CA THR A 37 4.03 7.86 -2.40
C THR A 37 3.77 6.78 -3.43
N VAL A 38 4.60 5.75 -3.45
CA VAL A 38 4.21 4.47 -3.98
C VAL A 38 3.20 3.94 -2.95
N GLY A 39 2.17 4.73 -2.73
CA GLY A 39 0.91 4.22 -2.31
C GLY A 39 0.52 3.32 -3.46
N LEU A 40 0.43 2.04 -3.21
CA LEU A 40 -0.49 1.23 -3.95
C LEU A 40 -1.67 2.15 -4.25
N ASP A 41 -1.94 2.45 -5.52
CA ASP A 41 -3.23 2.94 -5.93
C ASP A 41 -4.22 1.84 -5.52
N SER A 42 -4.46 1.83 -4.21
CA SER A 42 -5.58 1.15 -3.64
C SER A 42 -6.75 2.02 -4.03
N GLU A 43 -7.26 1.83 -5.23
CA GLU A 43 -8.66 2.08 -5.46
C GLU A 43 -9.38 1.13 -4.51
N LEU A 44 -9.53 1.62 -3.27
CA LEU A 44 -10.47 1.03 -2.34
C LEU A 44 -11.80 1.05 -3.08
N PRO A 45 -12.40 -0.11 -3.34
CA PRO A 45 -13.76 -0.13 -3.85
C PRO A 45 -14.57 0.72 -2.87
N GLN A 46 -15.07 1.85 -3.32
CA GLN A 46 -16.03 2.62 -2.54
C GLN A 46 -17.14 1.64 -2.16
N PRO A 47 -17.60 1.62 -0.91
CA PRO A 47 -18.74 0.81 -0.56
C PRO A 47 -19.85 1.16 -1.53
N ALA A 48 -20.17 0.21 -2.42
CA ALA A 48 -21.25 0.37 -3.35
C ALA A 48 -22.53 0.64 -2.52
N PRO A 49 -23.33 1.64 -2.87
CA PRO A 49 -24.62 1.80 -2.24
C PRO A 49 -25.38 0.47 -2.36
N ASP A 50 -26.03 0.03 -1.30
CA ASP A 50 -26.61 -1.30 -1.06
C ASP A 50 -27.53 -1.87 -2.17
N ASN A 51 -27.68 -1.22 -3.31
CA ASN A 51 -28.55 -1.60 -4.42
C ASN A 51 -27.92 -1.56 -5.82
N ALA A 52 -26.61 -1.35 -5.95
CA ALA A 52 -25.99 -1.52 -7.24
C ALA A 52 -25.40 -2.93 -7.36
N PRO A 53 -25.73 -3.72 -8.41
CA PRO A 53 -24.98 -4.92 -8.69
C PRO A 53 -23.51 -4.50 -8.82
N ALA A 54 -22.66 -4.99 -7.91
CA ALA A 54 -21.24 -4.75 -7.98
C ALA A 54 -20.76 -5.26 -9.33
N ILE A 55 -20.55 -4.34 -10.28
CA ILE A 55 -19.87 -4.68 -11.53
C ILE A 55 -18.43 -4.92 -11.09
N PRO A 56 -17.97 -6.17 -11.05
CA PRO A 56 -16.58 -6.44 -10.69
C PRO A 56 -15.73 -5.70 -11.72
N ASN A 57 -14.88 -4.77 -11.26
CA ASN A 57 -13.89 -4.20 -12.16
C ASN A 57 -13.15 -5.37 -12.82
N PRO A 58 -13.21 -5.53 -14.13
CA PRO A 58 -12.69 -6.74 -14.78
C PRO A 58 -11.19 -6.93 -14.59
N GLN A 59 -10.51 -5.96 -14.00
CA GLN A 59 -9.08 -6.01 -13.70
C GLN A 59 -8.77 -6.56 -12.31
N ASN A 60 -9.73 -6.58 -11.39
CA ASN A 60 -9.53 -7.03 -10.03
C ASN A 60 -10.09 -8.43 -9.82
N LEU A 61 -9.28 -9.32 -9.33
CA LEU A 61 -9.69 -10.67 -8.92
C LEU A 61 -9.79 -10.71 -7.40
N VAL A 62 -10.90 -11.22 -6.88
CA VAL A 62 -11.10 -11.42 -5.46
C VAL A 62 -11.05 -12.90 -5.14
N LEU A 63 -10.12 -13.27 -4.29
CA LEU A 63 -9.96 -14.62 -3.76
C LEU A 63 -10.44 -14.61 -2.32
N SER A 64 -11.47 -15.37 -2.02
CA SER A 64 -12.00 -15.53 -0.67
C SER A 64 -11.55 -16.86 -0.07
N ILE A 65 -11.08 -16.83 1.17
CA ILE A 65 -10.70 -18.00 1.93
C ILE A 65 -11.70 -18.14 3.08
N HIS A 66 -12.41 -19.27 3.09
CA HIS A 66 -13.41 -19.59 4.11
C HIS A 66 -12.78 -20.31 5.31
N LYS A 67 -13.52 -20.34 6.43
CA LYS A 67 -13.08 -20.99 7.69
C LYS A 67 -12.78 -22.49 7.56
N ASP A 68 -13.42 -23.15 6.62
CA ASP A 68 -13.27 -24.58 6.32
C ASP A 68 -12.07 -24.88 5.40
N GLY A 69 -11.29 -23.85 5.04
CA GLY A 69 -10.17 -23.96 4.12
C GLY A 69 -10.56 -23.99 2.64
N SER A 70 -11.84 -23.83 2.32
CA SER A 70 -12.28 -23.70 0.94
C SER A 70 -11.87 -22.33 0.36
N ILE A 71 -11.52 -22.32 -0.92
CA ILE A 71 -11.04 -21.13 -1.62
C ILE A 71 -11.97 -20.87 -2.79
N ASP A 72 -12.41 -19.62 -2.92
CA ASP A 72 -13.24 -19.17 -4.02
C ASP A 72 -12.54 -18.05 -4.78
N ILE A 73 -12.59 -18.10 -6.10
CA ILE A 73 -12.20 -16.98 -6.97
C ILE A 73 -13.45 -16.43 -7.64
N ASN A 74 -13.79 -15.18 -7.36
CA ASN A 74 -14.99 -14.54 -7.90
C ASN A 74 -16.25 -15.42 -7.76
N THR A 75 -16.43 -16.03 -6.57
CA THR A 75 -17.55 -16.93 -6.23
C THR A 75 -17.48 -18.34 -6.85
N GLN A 76 -16.42 -18.71 -7.52
CA GLN A 76 -16.19 -20.07 -8.00
C GLN A 76 -15.26 -20.82 -7.05
N ALA A 77 -15.76 -21.91 -6.46
CA ALA A 77 -14.95 -22.76 -5.60
C ALA A 77 -13.82 -23.43 -6.39
N ILE A 78 -12.62 -23.38 -5.81
CA ILE A 78 -11.42 -23.96 -6.41
C ILE A 78 -10.59 -24.67 -5.33
N SER A 79 -9.92 -25.75 -5.72
CA SER A 79 -8.97 -26.40 -4.81
C SER A 79 -7.60 -25.72 -4.84
N LEU A 80 -6.86 -25.81 -3.74
CA LEU A 80 -5.53 -25.24 -3.61
C LEU A 80 -4.58 -25.71 -4.73
N ASP A 81 -4.68 -26.97 -5.13
CA ASP A 81 -3.85 -27.58 -6.17
C ASP A 81 -4.08 -26.96 -7.55
N GLN A 82 -5.30 -26.54 -7.81
CA GLN A 82 -5.68 -25.90 -9.09
C GLN A 82 -5.50 -24.40 -9.08
N LEU A 83 -5.34 -23.80 -7.90
CA LEU A 83 -5.25 -22.37 -7.71
C LEU A 83 -4.13 -21.73 -8.56
N GLY A 84 -2.93 -22.30 -8.48
CA GLY A 84 -1.77 -21.78 -9.23
C GLY A 84 -1.98 -21.78 -10.74
N ALA A 85 -2.47 -22.89 -11.29
CA ALA A 85 -2.75 -23.00 -12.72
C ALA A 85 -3.85 -22.03 -13.17
N ARG A 86 -4.90 -21.90 -12.36
CA ARG A 86 -6.02 -21.01 -12.64
C ARG A 86 -5.62 -19.54 -12.59
N LEU A 87 -4.85 -19.14 -11.58
CA LEU A 87 -4.31 -17.78 -11.48
C LEU A 87 -3.40 -17.46 -12.66
N LYS A 88 -2.52 -18.38 -13.04
CA LYS A 88 -1.65 -18.19 -14.21
C LYS A 88 -2.43 -17.94 -15.47
N THR A 89 -3.51 -18.67 -15.69
CA THR A 89 -4.39 -18.47 -16.86
C THR A 89 -5.13 -17.15 -16.80
N LEU A 90 -5.65 -16.76 -15.62
CA LEU A 90 -6.40 -15.52 -15.46
C LEU A 90 -5.53 -14.27 -15.58
N PHE A 91 -4.27 -14.34 -15.10
CA PHE A 91 -3.31 -13.24 -15.17
C PHE A 91 -2.50 -13.20 -16.46
N ALA A 92 -2.49 -14.26 -17.27
CA ALA A 92 -1.80 -14.28 -18.56
C ALA A 92 -2.30 -13.18 -19.53
N GLY A 93 -3.55 -12.79 -19.40
CA GLY A 93 -4.14 -11.70 -20.17
C GLY A 93 -4.20 -10.35 -19.46
N ARG A 94 -3.64 -10.23 -18.24
CA ARG A 94 -3.80 -9.06 -17.36
C ARG A 94 -2.53 -8.80 -16.55
N PRO A 95 -1.47 -8.25 -17.16
CA PRO A 95 -0.20 -8.04 -16.47
C PRO A 95 -0.29 -7.05 -15.30
N ASP A 96 -1.25 -6.13 -15.33
CA ASP A 96 -1.46 -5.11 -14.30
C ASP A 96 -2.57 -5.48 -13.29
N GLY A 97 -3.07 -6.71 -13.34
CA GLY A 97 -4.14 -7.17 -12.46
C GLY A 97 -3.70 -7.22 -10.99
N VAL A 98 -4.62 -6.91 -10.08
CA VAL A 98 -4.42 -7.03 -8.63
C VAL A 98 -5.26 -8.21 -8.12
N LEU A 99 -4.63 -9.08 -7.35
CA LEU A 99 -5.32 -10.15 -6.62
C LEU A 99 -5.65 -9.66 -5.22
N PHE A 100 -6.92 -9.52 -4.90
CA PHE A 100 -7.37 -9.22 -3.55
C PHE A 100 -7.68 -10.52 -2.82
N ILE A 101 -7.07 -10.71 -1.66
CA ILE A 101 -7.33 -11.86 -0.80
C ILE A 101 -8.22 -11.40 0.35
N ASN A 102 -9.42 -11.96 0.41
CA ASN A 102 -10.34 -11.79 1.52
C ASN A 102 -10.29 -13.04 2.40
N GLY A 103 -9.77 -12.89 3.61
CA GLY A 103 -9.66 -13.95 4.58
C GLY A 103 -10.53 -13.68 5.80
N SER A 104 -11.25 -14.70 6.28
CA SER A 104 -11.95 -14.63 7.56
C SER A 104 -10.97 -14.41 8.71
N ARG A 105 -11.33 -13.61 9.74
CA ARG A 105 -10.47 -13.33 10.91
C ARG A 105 -10.03 -14.57 11.69
N GLU A 106 -10.75 -15.66 11.55
CA GLU A 106 -10.50 -16.92 12.26
C GLU A 106 -9.53 -17.86 11.51
N LEU A 107 -9.05 -17.43 10.32
CA LEU A 107 -8.08 -18.23 9.56
C LEU A 107 -6.69 -18.16 10.20
N HIS A 108 -6.00 -19.28 10.18
CA HIS A 108 -4.60 -19.30 10.54
C HIS A 108 -3.76 -18.56 9.49
N PHE A 109 -2.86 -17.74 9.96
CA PHE A 109 -1.95 -16.98 9.07
C PHE A 109 -1.19 -17.90 8.09
N ALA A 110 -0.91 -19.14 8.50
CA ALA A 110 -0.25 -20.14 7.67
C ALA A 110 -1.03 -20.48 6.40
N ASP A 111 -2.35 -20.55 6.47
CA ASP A 111 -3.21 -20.86 5.32
C ASP A 111 -3.20 -19.70 4.32
N VAL A 112 -3.29 -18.47 4.81
CA VAL A 112 -3.21 -17.27 3.99
C VAL A 112 -1.83 -17.14 3.35
N ALA A 113 -0.76 -17.43 4.09
CA ALA A 113 0.60 -17.40 3.58
C ALA A 113 0.81 -18.41 2.44
N THR A 114 0.28 -19.61 2.57
CA THR A 114 0.35 -20.65 1.52
C THR A 114 -0.35 -20.20 0.24
N VAL A 115 -1.50 -19.55 0.37
CA VAL A 115 -2.24 -19.00 -0.79
C VAL A 115 -1.46 -17.88 -1.45
N ILE A 116 -0.85 -16.98 -0.67
CA ILE A 116 -0.01 -15.89 -1.20
C ILE A 116 1.20 -16.46 -1.94
N ASP A 117 1.88 -17.43 -1.38
CA ASP A 117 3.04 -18.07 -2.01
C ASP A 117 2.66 -18.74 -3.32
N THR A 118 1.52 -19.45 -3.35
CA THR A 118 0.99 -20.07 -4.55
C THR A 118 0.65 -19.02 -5.61
N ALA A 119 0.06 -17.88 -5.22
CA ALA A 119 -0.26 -16.79 -6.12
C ALA A 119 1.00 -16.16 -6.70
N ARG A 120 2.02 -15.90 -5.89
CA ARG A 120 3.31 -15.39 -6.35
C ARG A 120 4.02 -16.36 -7.30
N GLY A 121 4.00 -17.65 -6.98
CA GLY A 121 4.52 -18.70 -7.85
C GLY A 121 3.80 -18.78 -9.21
N ALA A 122 2.53 -18.37 -9.27
CA ALA A 122 1.76 -18.26 -10.50
C ALA A 122 2.06 -16.99 -11.32
N GLY A 123 2.89 -16.08 -10.82
CA GLY A 123 3.27 -14.83 -11.50
C GLY A 123 2.37 -13.64 -11.16
N VAL A 124 1.71 -13.66 -10.01
CA VAL A 124 0.92 -12.52 -9.53
C VAL A 124 1.83 -11.58 -8.74
N ASP A 125 2.16 -10.43 -9.29
CA ASP A 125 3.06 -9.46 -8.67
C ASP A 125 2.37 -8.60 -7.61
N ARG A 126 1.07 -8.33 -7.79
CA ARG A 126 0.31 -7.44 -6.92
C ARG A 126 -0.75 -8.21 -6.14
N VAL A 127 -0.54 -8.33 -4.84
CA VAL A 127 -1.48 -8.97 -3.91
C VAL A 127 -1.91 -7.96 -2.86
N GLY A 128 -3.20 -7.73 -2.74
CA GLY A 128 -3.82 -6.92 -1.69
C GLY A 128 -4.56 -7.81 -0.70
N ILE A 129 -4.52 -7.47 0.59
CA ILE A 129 -5.27 -8.19 1.62
C ILE A 129 -6.45 -7.31 2.03
N LEU A 130 -7.65 -7.85 1.90
CA LEU A 130 -8.87 -7.24 2.39
C LEU A 130 -9.15 -7.76 3.80
N THR A 131 -9.11 -6.88 4.77
CA THR A 131 -9.58 -7.18 6.13
C THR A 131 -10.93 -6.54 6.34
N ASP A 132 -11.94 -7.34 6.68
CA ASP A 132 -13.27 -6.85 7.02
C ASP A 132 -13.21 -5.95 8.25
N ARG A 133 -13.01 -4.65 8.01
CA ARG A 133 -13.06 -3.61 9.05
C ARG A 133 -14.48 -3.08 9.27
N ASN A 134 -15.43 -3.46 8.44
CA ASN A 134 -16.76 -2.85 8.38
C ASN A 134 -17.87 -3.59 9.13
N MET A 135 -17.59 -4.65 9.88
CA MET A 135 -18.64 -5.36 10.63
C MET A 135 -18.70 -5.01 12.13
N GLU A 136 -17.95 -4.00 12.60
CA GLU A 136 -17.91 -3.66 14.02
C GLU A 136 -18.71 -2.40 14.39
N ASN A 137 -19.69 -2.03 13.58
CA ASN A 137 -20.58 -0.94 13.93
C ASN A 137 -22.05 -1.32 13.76
N LYS A 138 -22.46 -2.35 14.51
CA LYS A 138 -23.86 -2.60 14.79
C LYS A 138 -24.03 -3.09 16.22
#